data_4cbe97329edbbf39c3a07abb5b26257e
#
_entry.id   4cbe97329edbbf39c3a07abb5b26257e
#
_cell.length_a   1.000
_cell.length_b   1.000
_cell.length_c   1.000
_cell.angle_alpha   90.00
_cell.angle_beta   90.00
_cell.angle_gamma   90.00
#
_symmetry.space_group_name_H-M   'P 1'
#
loop_
_entity.id
_entity.type
_entity.pdbx_description
1 polymer ?
#
loop_
_entity_poly.entity_id
_entity_poly.type
_entity_poly.pdbx_seq_one_letter_code
_entity_poly.pdbx_strand_id
1 'polypeptide(L)'
;MSKVIGIDLGTTNSCVSVIEGGEPVVIANAEGARTTPSVVGFGKNGERMVGQVAKRQAITNPDRTISSIKRQMGSDYKVAIDDKKYTPQEISAIILQKLKNDAESYIGEKVTEAVITVPAYFTDAQRQATKDAGKIAGLEVKRIINEPTAAALAYGIDKENDQKVMVYDLGGGTFDVSIIEMGDGVQEVLATAGNNRLGGDDFDQKIIDWLADEFKKEQGVDLRGDKMAMQRLKEAAEKAKIELSGVTTSQISLPFITADATGPKHLEMTLTRAKFNEMTASLVEATMGPVRQAIADSGLNTSEIDKILMVGGSSRIPAVQEAVQKYLGKEPFKGINPDECVAMGAAIQAGDLGGEVKGLLLLDVTPLSLGIETMGNINTKIIERNTTIPVKKSQIFSTAVDNQPSVEVHVLQGEREFARDNKTLGVFHLDGIMPARRGVPQIEVTFDIDANGIVHVSAKDLGTQKEQSISITSSTNMSKEDIEKAVKEAEQFAEEDKKRREEVDLRNGADQMVYQCEKLVSEEGDKFSEEDKAALNEKIDALKEALKGEDTNLIKSRQDELQAKFYEISEKMYKNANPQGAEGFDPNAAAGGANPGEDYTEANYTDVE
;
A
#
# COMPACT_ATOMS: atom_id res chain seq x y z
N MET A 1 23.68 -5.22 -10.35
CA MET A 1 22.81 -5.86 -9.36
C MET A 1 21.43 -5.32 -9.64
N SER A 2 20.38 -6.16 -9.59
CA SER A 2 19.01 -5.67 -9.73
C SER A 2 18.72 -4.70 -8.59
N LYS A 3 18.04 -3.58 -8.88
CA LYS A 3 17.66 -2.61 -7.85
C LYS A 3 16.62 -3.22 -6.91
N VAL A 4 16.79 -2.97 -5.60
CA VAL A 4 15.80 -3.32 -4.58
C VAL A 4 14.88 -2.12 -4.38
N ILE A 5 13.56 -2.32 -4.49
CA ILE A 5 12.58 -1.24 -4.32
C ILE A 5 11.99 -1.23 -2.92
N GLY A 6 11.59 -0.04 -2.46
CA GLY A 6 10.82 0.14 -1.23
C GLY A 6 9.33 0.31 -1.55
N ILE A 7 8.48 -0.45 -0.90
CA ILE A 7 7.03 -0.41 -1.11
C ILE A 7 6.31 -0.12 0.20
N ASP A 8 5.50 0.92 0.20
CA ASP A 8 4.43 1.11 1.16
C ASP A 8 3.15 0.45 0.63
N LEU A 9 2.77 -0.69 1.21
CA LEU A 9 1.52 -1.38 0.89
C LEU A 9 0.42 -0.86 1.81
N GLY A 10 -0.12 0.32 1.54
CA GLY A 10 -1.11 0.98 2.39
C GLY A 10 -2.54 0.41 2.25
N THR A 11 -3.39 0.67 3.24
CA THR A 11 -4.80 0.23 3.23
C THR A 11 -5.59 0.92 2.12
N THR A 12 -5.41 2.23 1.96
CA THR A 12 -6.16 3.05 1.00
C THR A 12 -5.33 3.36 -0.24
N ASN A 13 -4.08 3.76 -0.05
CA ASN A 13 -3.12 4.06 -1.11
C ASN A 13 -1.82 3.34 -0.85
N SER A 14 -1.15 2.91 -1.92
CA SER A 14 0.19 2.33 -1.89
C SER A 14 1.17 3.22 -2.65
N CYS A 15 2.44 3.13 -2.30
CA CYS A 15 3.49 3.95 -2.88
C CYS A 15 4.74 3.10 -3.11
N VAL A 16 5.52 3.40 -4.15
CA VAL A 16 6.78 2.72 -4.45
C VAL A 16 7.90 3.75 -4.62
N SER A 17 9.07 3.43 -4.10
CA SER A 17 10.25 4.28 -4.13
C SER A 17 11.52 3.46 -4.40
N VAL A 18 12.55 4.11 -4.90
CA VAL A 18 13.86 3.51 -5.21
C VAL A 18 14.97 4.48 -4.81
N ILE A 19 16.18 3.97 -4.56
CA ILE A 19 17.37 4.83 -4.37
C ILE A 19 17.95 5.22 -5.72
N GLU A 20 18.12 6.52 -5.95
CA GLU A 20 18.81 7.10 -7.10
C GLU A 20 19.79 8.17 -6.62
N GLY A 21 21.06 8.04 -7.02
CA GLY A 21 22.09 8.98 -6.61
C GLY A 21 22.34 9.06 -5.10
N GLY A 22 21.89 8.05 -4.33
CA GLY A 22 21.97 8.03 -2.86
C GLY A 22 20.71 8.54 -2.15
N GLU A 23 19.72 9.07 -2.89
CA GLU A 23 18.50 9.65 -2.37
C GLU A 23 17.26 8.78 -2.68
N PRO A 24 16.25 8.73 -1.80
CA PRO A 24 15.02 8.03 -2.08
C PRO A 24 14.12 8.83 -3.04
N VAL A 25 13.77 8.23 -4.16
CA VAL A 25 12.90 8.80 -5.20
C VAL A 25 11.59 8.03 -5.27
N VAL A 26 10.46 8.72 -5.12
CA VAL A 26 9.13 8.13 -5.30
C VAL A 26 8.82 8.00 -6.77
N ILE A 27 8.50 6.79 -7.20
CA ILE A 27 8.16 6.45 -8.58
C ILE A 27 6.69 6.82 -8.85
N ALA A 28 6.46 7.64 -9.88
CA ALA A 28 5.12 7.90 -10.37
C ALA A 28 4.56 6.66 -11.08
N ASN A 29 3.27 6.38 -10.88
CA ASN A 29 2.59 5.31 -11.59
C ASN A 29 2.30 5.69 -13.06
N ALA A 30 1.80 4.73 -13.85
CA ALA A 30 1.49 4.94 -15.26
C ALA A 30 0.46 6.07 -15.51
N GLU A 31 -0.33 6.42 -14.50
CA GLU A 31 -1.31 7.51 -14.52
C GLU A 31 -0.71 8.87 -14.09
N GLY A 32 0.61 8.92 -13.83
CA GLY A 32 1.34 10.11 -13.40
C GLY A 32 1.19 10.48 -11.93
N ALA A 33 0.51 9.66 -11.12
CA ALA A 33 0.34 9.90 -9.69
C ALA A 33 1.47 9.23 -8.88
N ARG A 34 1.86 9.87 -7.77
CA ARG A 34 2.92 9.36 -6.88
C ARG A 34 2.42 8.28 -5.91
N THR A 35 1.11 8.15 -5.77
CA THR A 35 0.46 7.07 -5.01
C THR A 35 -0.56 6.35 -5.88
N THR A 36 -0.76 5.07 -5.60
CA THR A 36 -1.70 4.20 -6.31
C THR A 36 -2.79 3.76 -5.34
N PRO A 37 -4.07 4.01 -5.61
CA PRO A 37 -5.15 3.48 -4.78
C PRO A 37 -5.04 1.96 -4.61
N SER A 38 -5.11 1.47 -3.37
CA SER A 38 -5.07 0.03 -3.04
C SER A 38 -6.43 -0.62 -3.34
N VAL A 39 -6.87 -0.51 -4.58
CA VAL A 39 -8.16 -0.97 -5.08
C VAL A 39 -7.93 -1.91 -6.26
N VAL A 40 -8.58 -3.08 -6.21
CA VAL A 40 -8.56 -4.09 -7.27
C VAL A 40 -9.96 -4.27 -7.82
N GLY A 41 -10.11 -4.17 -9.12
CA GLY A 41 -11.37 -4.38 -9.83
C GLY A 41 -11.27 -5.55 -10.81
N PHE A 42 -12.38 -6.26 -10.98
CA PHE A 42 -12.50 -7.36 -11.96
C PHE A 42 -13.57 -7.00 -12.99
N GLY A 43 -13.16 -6.90 -14.24
CA GLY A 43 -14.05 -6.71 -15.38
C GLY A 43 -14.92 -7.94 -15.67
N LYS A 44 -15.96 -7.77 -16.47
CA LYS A 44 -16.86 -8.89 -16.86
C LYS A 44 -16.13 -10.01 -17.61
N ASN A 45 -15.04 -9.68 -18.29
CA ASN A 45 -14.23 -10.62 -19.08
C ASN A 45 -13.03 -11.18 -18.30
N GLY A 46 -13.04 -11.09 -16.94
CA GLY A 46 -11.92 -11.52 -16.12
C GLY A 46 -10.74 -10.55 -16.07
N GLU A 47 -10.84 -9.38 -16.70
CA GLU A 47 -9.84 -8.33 -16.68
C GLU A 47 -9.58 -7.84 -15.27
N ARG A 48 -8.31 -7.70 -14.90
CA ARG A 48 -7.88 -7.16 -13.61
C ARG A 48 -7.48 -5.69 -13.77
N MET A 49 -8.06 -4.86 -12.94
CA MET A 49 -7.75 -3.43 -12.88
C MET A 49 -7.23 -3.09 -11.50
N VAL A 50 -6.25 -2.20 -11.40
CA VAL A 50 -5.67 -1.78 -10.13
C VAL A 50 -5.58 -0.25 -10.10
N GLY A 51 -5.70 0.30 -8.92
CA GLY A 51 -5.50 1.73 -8.71
C GLY A 51 -6.69 2.59 -9.12
N GLN A 52 -6.42 3.71 -9.76
CA GLN A 52 -7.44 4.69 -10.10
C GLN A 52 -8.50 4.16 -11.07
N VAL A 53 -8.10 3.29 -12.00
CA VAL A 53 -9.03 2.66 -12.96
C VAL A 53 -10.02 1.74 -12.21
N ALA A 54 -9.54 0.93 -11.28
CA ALA A 54 -10.38 0.09 -10.43
C ALA A 54 -11.31 0.95 -9.53
N LYS A 55 -10.79 2.03 -8.95
CA LYS A 55 -11.56 2.94 -8.10
C LYS A 55 -12.72 3.59 -8.88
N ARG A 56 -12.49 4.00 -10.12
CA ARG A 56 -13.52 4.62 -10.98
C ARG A 56 -14.69 3.69 -11.30
N GLN A 57 -14.45 2.39 -11.47
CA GLN A 57 -15.53 1.43 -11.76
C GLN A 57 -16.34 1.02 -10.51
N ALA A 58 -15.87 1.33 -9.31
CA ALA A 58 -16.47 0.87 -8.06
C ALA A 58 -17.97 1.21 -7.95
N ILE A 59 -18.39 2.37 -8.46
CA ILE A 59 -19.80 2.80 -8.47
C ILE A 59 -20.66 1.87 -9.33
N THR A 60 -20.21 1.52 -10.51
CA THR A 60 -20.98 0.71 -11.48
C THR A 60 -20.77 -0.78 -11.32
N ASN A 61 -19.73 -1.19 -10.60
CA ASN A 61 -19.36 -2.58 -10.40
C ASN A 61 -18.85 -2.85 -8.95
N PRO A 62 -19.67 -2.52 -7.93
CA PRO A 62 -19.25 -2.59 -6.53
C PRO A 62 -18.92 -4.01 -6.07
N ASP A 63 -19.66 -5.02 -6.56
CA ASP A 63 -19.47 -6.42 -6.17
C ASP A 63 -18.15 -7.04 -6.70
N ARG A 64 -17.54 -6.41 -7.68
CA ARG A 64 -16.30 -6.87 -8.32
C ARG A 64 -15.15 -5.89 -8.10
N THR A 65 -15.29 -4.96 -7.14
CA THR A 65 -14.27 -3.97 -6.79
C THR A 65 -13.94 -4.08 -5.31
N ILE A 66 -12.68 -4.41 -5.01
CA ILE A 66 -12.17 -4.69 -3.66
C ILE A 66 -11.32 -3.52 -3.21
N SER A 67 -11.66 -2.95 -2.05
CA SER A 67 -10.88 -1.92 -1.36
C SER A 67 -10.58 -2.35 0.07
N SER A 68 -9.59 -1.71 0.71
CA SER A 68 -9.22 -1.90 2.12
C SER A 68 -8.90 -3.36 2.50
N ILE A 69 -8.42 -4.17 1.55
CA ILE A 69 -8.14 -5.60 1.77
C ILE A 69 -7.08 -5.83 2.84
N LYS A 70 -6.17 -4.88 3.06
CA LYS A 70 -5.13 -4.94 4.09
C LYS A 70 -5.69 -5.17 5.49
N ARG A 71 -6.91 -4.68 5.79
CA ARG A 71 -7.62 -4.94 7.06
C ARG A 71 -7.96 -6.41 7.30
N GLN A 72 -7.96 -7.23 6.23
CA GLN A 72 -8.25 -8.66 6.28
C GLN A 72 -6.99 -9.54 6.24
N MET A 73 -5.79 -8.94 6.16
CA MET A 73 -4.53 -9.70 6.15
C MET A 73 -4.41 -10.57 7.41
N GLY A 74 -3.93 -11.79 7.24
CA GLY A 74 -3.77 -12.76 8.32
C GLY A 74 -5.11 -13.32 8.85
N SER A 75 -6.23 -13.16 8.13
CA SER A 75 -7.53 -13.76 8.43
C SER A 75 -7.92 -14.80 7.37
N ASP A 76 -8.96 -15.58 7.65
CA ASP A 76 -9.56 -16.57 6.73
C ASP A 76 -10.56 -15.96 5.75
N TYR A 77 -10.65 -14.62 5.71
CA TYR A 77 -11.52 -13.90 4.80
C TYR A 77 -11.21 -14.25 3.34
N LYS A 78 -12.25 -14.41 2.54
CA LYS A 78 -12.15 -14.67 1.11
C LYS A 78 -13.12 -13.81 0.32
N VAL A 79 -12.61 -13.19 -0.73
CA VAL A 79 -13.42 -12.44 -1.70
C VAL A 79 -13.87 -13.40 -2.79
N ALA A 80 -15.17 -13.55 -2.98
CA ALA A 80 -15.73 -14.34 -4.08
C ALA A 80 -15.92 -13.45 -5.31
N ILE A 81 -15.26 -13.80 -6.42
CA ILE A 81 -15.43 -13.19 -7.73
C ILE A 81 -15.70 -14.31 -8.71
N ASP A 82 -16.89 -14.34 -9.26
CA ASP A 82 -17.38 -15.45 -10.09
C ASP A 82 -17.22 -16.80 -9.35
N ASP A 83 -16.57 -17.79 -9.97
CA ASP A 83 -16.35 -19.11 -9.41
C ASP A 83 -15.06 -19.19 -8.56
N LYS A 84 -14.30 -18.11 -8.44
CA LYS A 84 -13.04 -18.06 -7.70
C LYS A 84 -13.16 -17.30 -6.39
N LYS A 85 -12.48 -17.82 -5.36
CA LYS A 85 -12.34 -17.17 -4.05
C LYS A 85 -10.90 -16.73 -3.89
N TYR A 86 -10.68 -15.43 -3.70
CA TYR A 86 -9.37 -14.83 -3.49
C TYR A 86 -9.10 -14.59 -2.02
N THR A 87 -7.92 -14.91 -1.56
CA THR A 87 -7.42 -14.56 -0.22
C THR A 87 -6.97 -13.08 -0.18
N PRO A 88 -6.85 -12.46 1.01
CA PRO A 88 -6.26 -11.13 1.13
C PRO A 88 -4.86 -11.03 0.54
N GLN A 89 -4.04 -12.09 0.65
CA GLN A 89 -2.71 -12.18 0.08
C GLN A 89 -2.73 -12.09 -1.46
N GLU A 90 -3.63 -12.83 -2.12
CA GLU A 90 -3.77 -12.80 -3.57
C GLU A 90 -4.22 -11.43 -4.08
N ILE A 91 -5.18 -10.78 -3.41
CA ILE A 91 -5.61 -9.41 -3.78
C ILE A 91 -4.49 -8.40 -3.55
N SER A 92 -3.76 -8.50 -2.43
CA SER A 92 -2.61 -7.64 -2.15
C SER A 92 -1.47 -7.86 -3.16
N ALA A 93 -1.27 -9.10 -3.60
CA ALA A 93 -0.28 -9.44 -4.63
C ALA A 93 -0.58 -8.76 -5.97
N ILE A 94 -1.86 -8.62 -6.34
CA ILE A 94 -2.27 -7.89 -7.56
C ILE A 94 -1.86 -6.41 -7.46
N ILE A 95 -2.01 -5.79 -6.27
CA ILE A 95 -1.55 -4.41 -6.04
C ILE A 95 -0.03 -4.34 -6.15
N LEU A 96 0.69 -5.26 -5.48
CA LEU A 96 2.16 -5.32 -5.53
C LEU A 96 2.69 -5.54 -6.96
N GLN A 97 2.01 -6.35 -7.78
CA GLN A 97 2.37 -6.51 -9.19
C GLN A 97 2.26 -5.21 -9.98
N LYS A 98 1.20 -4.41 -9.74
CA LYS A 98 1.08 -3.08 -10.38
C LYS A 98 2.24 -2.17 -9.99
N LEU A 99 2.57 -2.08 -8.70
CA LEU A 99 3.68 -1.26 -8.21
C LEU A 99 5.04 -1.74 -8.77
N LYS A 100 5.24 -3.06 -8.83
CA LYS A 100 6.42 -3.67 -9.48
C LYS A 100 6.51 -3.27 -10.96
N ASN A 101 5.42 -3.37 -11.70
CA ASN A 101 5.39 -3.03 -13.12
C ASN A 101 5.66 -1.54 -13.36
N ASP A 102 5.12 -0.66 -12.49
CA ASP A 102 5.40 0.77 -12.54
C ASP A 102 6.89 1.04 -12.26
N ALA A 103 7.47 0.35 -11.26
CA ALA A 103 8.90 0.44 -10.96
C ALA A 103 9.78 -0.08 -12.11
N GLU A 104 9.44 -1.23 -12.70
CA GLU A 104 10.16 -1.78 -13.87
C GLU A 104 10.09 -0.84 -15.07
N SER A 105 8.94 -0.20 -15.29
CA SER A 105 8.77 0.78 -16.37
C SER A 105 9.61 2.05 -16.16
N TYR A 106 9.74 2.49 -14.91
CA TYR A 106 10.54 3.65 -14.54
C TYR A 106 12.04 3.37 -14.59
N ILE A 107 12.48 2.25 -13.99
CA ILE A 107 13.89 1.87 -13.86
C ILE A 107 14.46 1.35 -15.21
N GLY A 108 13.61 0.80 -16.08
CA GLY A 108 14.00 0.20 -17.37
C GLY A 108 14.57 -1.22 -17.27
N GLU A 109 14.53 -1.85 -16.10
CA GLU A 109 14.97 -3.23 -15.87
C GLU A 109 14.01 -4.01 -14.98
N LYS A 110 14.15 -5.36 -14.95
CA LYS A 110 13.32 -6.20 -14.10
C LYS A 110 13.63 -5.99 -12.62
N VAL A 111 12.58 -5.92 -11.82
CA VAL A 111 12.63 -5.82 -10.35
C VAL A 111 12.20 -7.16 -9.76
N THR A 112 13.09 -7.76 -8.98
CA THR A 112 12.88 -9.08 -8.35
C THR A 112 12.90 -9.02 -6.83
N GLU A 113 13.34 -7.92 -6.22
CA GLU A 113 13.57 -7.79 -4.79
C GLU A 113 12.90 -6.53 -4.24
N ALA A 114 12.33 -6.62 -3.04
CA ALA A 114 11.67 -5.50 -2.40
C ALA A 114 11.81 -5.51 -0.87
N VAL A 115 11.74 -4.31 -0.28
CA VAL A 115 11.39 -4.09 1.13
C VAL A 115 9.94 -3.64 1.15
N ILE A 116 9.10 -4.29 1.98
CA ILE A 116 7.66 -3.99 2.06
C ILE A 116 7.32 -3.56 3.49
N THR A 117 6.52 -2.51 3.63
CA THR A 117 6.13 -2.01 4.94
C THR A 117 4.88 -2.68 5.48
N VAL A 118 4.78 -2.70 6.80
CA VAL A 118 3.60 -3.14 7.55
C VAL A 118 3.37 -2.23 8.75
N PRO A 119 2.13 -2.09 9.24
CA PRO A 119 1.87 -1.44 10.52
C PRO A 119 2.70 -2.07 11.64
N ALA A 120 3.20 -1.23 12.57
CA ALA A 120 4.04 -1.72 13.66
C ALA A 120 3.29 -2.73 14.54
N TYR A 121 1.99 -2.54 14.71
CA TYR A 121 1.13 -3.38 15.53
C TYR A 121 0.55 -4.62 14.79
N PHE A 122 1.05 -4.91 13.57
CA PHE A 122 0.68 -6.15 12.87
C PHE A 122 1.15 -7.37 13.63
N THR A 123 0.26 -8.36 13.73
CA THR A 123 0.57 -9.68 14.27
C THR A 123 1.48 -10.44 13.33
N ASP A 124 2.16 -11.48 13.84
CA ASP A 124 3.00 -12.38 13.05
C ASP A 124 2.26 -12.93 11.80
N ALA A 125 1.01 -13.39 11.96
CA ALA A 125 0.19 -13.86 10.85
C ALA A 125 -0.01 -12.80 9.73
N GLN A 126 -0.18 -11.53 10.09
CA GLN A 126 -0.35 -10.43 9.14
C GLN A 126 0.97 -10.10 8.43
N ARG A 127 2.11 -10.17 9.14
CA ARG A 127 3.46 -10.01 8.58
C ARG A 127 3.79 -11.11 7.58
N GLN A 128 3.54 -12.36 7.96
CA GLN A 128 3.75 -13.50 7.07
C GLN A 128 2.86 -13.43 5.83
N ALA A 129 1.57 -13.07 6.00
CA ALA A 129 0.65 -12.88 4.88
C ALA A 129 1.12 -11.78 3.91
N THR A 130 1.74 -10.71 4.42
CA THR A 130 2.33 -9.65 3.58
C THR A 130 3.55 -10.17 2.81
N LYS A 131 4.40 -10.97 3.46
CA LYS A 131 5.55 -11.62 2.81
C LYS A 131 5.11 -12.59 1.71
N ASP A 132 4.04 -13.36 1.97
CA ASP A 132 3.45 -14.27 0.99
C ASP A 132 2.86 -13.50 -0.21
N ALA A 133 2.18 -12.37 0.03
CA ALA A 133 1.69 -11.51 -1.04
C ALA A 133 2.82 -10.99 -1.94
N GLY A 134 3.96 -10.58 -1.35
CA GLY A 134 5.16 -10.21 -2.10
C GLY A 134 5.68 -11.35 -2.97
N LYS A 135 5.75 -12.56 -2.42
CA LYS A 135 6.18 -13.76 -3.16
C LYS A 135 5.23 -14.09 -4.32
N ILE A 136 3.91 -14.02 -4.10
CA ILE A 136 2.89 -14.22 -5.15
C ILE A 136 3.04 -13.17 -6.25
N ALA A 137 3.41 -11.93 -5.91
CA ALA A 137 3.69 -10.86 -6.87
C ALA A 137 5.01 -11.05 -7.64
N GLY A 138 5.77 -12.11 -7.37
CA GLY A 138 7.08 -12.36 -7.99
C GLY A 138 8.19 -11.47 -7.43
N LEU A 139 8.10 -11.09 -6.14
CA LEU A 139 9.10 -10.33 -5.40
C LEU A 139 9.71 -11.19 -4.29
N GLU A 140 11.03 -11.25 -4.24
CA GLU A 140 11.74 -11.68 -3.04
C GLU A 140 11.68 -10.57 -2.00
N VAL A 141 10.92 -10.79 -0.92
CA VAL A 141 10.81 -9.83 0.17
C VAL A 141 12.05 -9.93 1.05
N LYS A 142 13.00 -9.03 0.84
CA LYS A 142 14.27 -8.98 1.58
C LYS A 142 14.06 -8.61 3.03
N ARG A 143 13.09 -7.72 3.29
CA ARG A 143 12.74 -7.25 4.62
C ARG A 143 11.28 -6.82 4.70
N ILE A 144 10.64 -7.12 5.82
CA ILE A 144 9.43 -6.46 6.28
C ILE A 144 9.86 -5.40 7.29
N ILE A 145 9.47 -4.14 7.08
CA ILE A 145 9.79 -3.02 7.98
C ILE A 145 8.52 -2.37 8.49
N ASN A 146 8.53 -1.88 9.73
CA ASN A 146 7.38 -1.17 10.29
C ASN A 146 7.20 0.22 9.65
N GLU A 147 5.95 0.60 9.36
CA GLU A 147 5.60 1.89 8.73
C GLU A 147 6.16 3.09 9.51
N PRO A 148 5.99 3.20 10.85
CA PRO A 148 6.55 4.33 11.59
C PRO A 148 8.09 4.34 11.59
N THR A 149 8.72 3.17 11.57
CA THR A 149 10.17 3.05 11.48
C THR A 149 10.68 3.51 10.12
N ALA A 150 10.00 3.12 9.03
CA ALA A 150 10.30 3.61 7.68
C ALA A 150 10.12 5.13 7.58
N ALA A 151 9.04 5.69 8.13
CA ALA A 151 8.84 7.14 8.14
C ALA A 151 9.94 7.90 8.89
N ALA A 152 10.42 7.35 10.02
CA ALA A 152 11.55 7.91 10.76
C ALA A 152 12.85 7.84 9.94
N LEU A 153 13.09 6.78 9.18
CA LEU A 153 14.24 6.69 8.25
C LEU A 153 14.20 7.82 7.22
N ALA A 154 13.05 8.03 6.58
CA ALA A 154 12.90 9.11 5.59
C ALA A 154 13.10 10.50 6.20
N TYR A 155 12.73 10.69 7.47
CA TYR A 155 12.97 11.95 8.18
C TYR A 155 14.44 12.12 8.57
N GLY A 156 15.08 11.03 9.01
CA GLY A 156 16.37 11.08 9.71
C GLY A 156 17.61 10.97 8.84
N ILE A 157 17.48 10.68 7.53
CA ILE A 157 18.63 10.41 6.66
C ILE A 157 19.69 11.53 6.68
N ASP A 158 19.26 12.77 6.87
CA ASP A 158 20.14 13.96 6.87
C ASP A 158 20.39 14.53 8.28
N LYS A 159 20.02 13.81 9.35
CA LYS A 159 20.11 14.35 10.73
C LYS A 159 21.30 13.75 11.46
N GLU A 160 22.22 14.62 11.87
CA GLU A 160 23.44 14.25 12.62
C GLU A 160 23.25 14.29 14.15
N ASN A 161 22.17 14.92 14.64
CA ASN A 161 21.97 15.10 16.08
C ASN A 161 21.03 14.05 16.64
N ASP A 162 21.31 13.59 17.85
CA ASP A 162 20.43 12.72 18.62
C ASP A 162 19.06 13.38 18.83
N GLN A 163 18.01 12.67 18.49
CA GLN A 163 16.62 13.14 18.61
C GLN A 163 15.71 12.01 19.08
N LYS A 164 14.74 12.34 19.92
CA LYS A 164 13.64 11.47 20.30
C LYS A 164 12.38 11.91 19.56
N VAL A 165 11.92 11.03 18.69
CA VAL A 165 10.85 11.33 17.75
C VAL A 165 9.63 10.48 18.05
N MET A 166 8.47 11.10 18.11
CA MET A 166 7.20 10.38 18.07
C MET A 166 6.73 10.31 16.63
N VAL A 167 6.52 9.11 16.11
CA VAL A 167 5.83 8.88 14.84
C VAL A 167 4.39 8.52 15.16
N TYR A 168 3.45 9.34 14.68
CA TYR A 168 2.01 9.15 14.82
C TYR A 168 1.46 8.84 13.43
N ASP A 169 1.18 7.56 13.17
CA ASP A 169 0.72 7.06 11.87
C ASP A 169 -0.76 6.72 11.92
N LEU A 170 -1.59 7.58 11.34
CA LEU A 170 -3.02 7.35 11.17
C LEU A 170 -3.33 7.17 9.68
N GLY A 171 -3.27 5.92 9.24
CA GLY A 171 -3.58 5.51 7.87
C GLY A 171 -5.09 5.40 7.60
N GLY A 172 -5.44 4.72 6.51
CA GLY A 172 -6.84 4.45 6.17
C GLY A 172 -7.49 3.39 7.04
N GLY A 173 -6.72 2.39 7.50
CA GLY A 173 -7.25 1.22 8.21
C GLY A 173 -6.66 0.93 9.57
N THR A 174 -5.47 1.48 9.86
CA THR A 174 -4.69 1.20 11.06
C THR A 174 -4.19 2.49 11.69
N PHE A 175 -3.93 2.43 12.98
CA PHE A 175 -3.27 3.48 13.75
C PHE A 175 -2.09 2.90 14.50
N ASP A 176 -0.91 3.50 14.33
CA ASP A 176 0.30 3.17 15.06
C ASP A 176 0.95 4.43 15.64
N VAL A 177 1.57 4.28 16.80
CA VAL A 177 2.42 5.29 17.40
C VAL A 177 3.70 4.63 17.88
N SER A 178 4.85 5.20 17.49
CA SER A 178 6.16 4.72 17.92
C SER A 178 7.01 5.86 18.46
N ILE A 179 7.74 5.57 19.52
CA ILE A 179 8.77 6.45 20.07
C ILE A 179 10.12 5.91 19.62
N ILE A 180 10.87 6.73 18.92
CA ILE A 180 12.12 6.33 18.26
C ILE A 180 13.23 7.28 18.69
N GLU A 181 14.35 6.73 19.15
CA GLU A 181 15.59 7.45 19.36
C GLU A 181 16.47 7.32 18.13
N MET A 182 16.97 8.45 17.64
CA MET A 182 17.75 8.54 16.41
C MET A 182 19.03 9.28 16.68
N GLY A 183 20.17 8.73 16.26
CA GLY A 183 21.48 9.38 16.39
C GLY A 183 22.59 8.52 15.80
N ASP A 184 23.65 9.14 15.27
CA ASP A 184 24.86 8.48 14.75
C ASP A 184 24.62 7.32 13.76
N GLY A 185 23.58 7.40 12.92
CA GLY A 185 23.19 6.35 11.99
C GLY A 185 22.43 5.18 12.61
N VAL A 186 22.12 5.26 13.93
CA VAL A 186 21.31 4.28 14.65
C VAL A 186 19.89 4.81 14.80
N GLN A 187 18.90 3.97 14.54
CA GLN A 187 17.52 4.22 14.88
C GLN A 187 17.02 3.09 15.77
N GLU A 188 16.67 3.43 17.00
CA GLU A 188 16.17 2.50 17.99
C GLU A 188 14.72 2.82 18.36
N VAL A 189 13.83 1.86 18.14
CA VAL A 189 12.45 1.97 18.61
C VAL A 189 12.42 1.67 20.10
N LEU A 190 12.04 2.66 20.92
CA LEU A 190 11.94 2.52 22.37
C LEU A 190 10.61 1.89 22.78
N ALA A 191 9.53 2.27 22.11
CA ALA A 191 8.20 1.74 22.36
C ALA A 191 7.31 1.90 21.13
N THR A 192 6.36 0.97 20.98
CA THR A 192 5.29 1.06 19.99
C THR A 192 3.96 0.62 20.58
N ALA A 193 2.88 1.27 20.16
CA ALA A 193 1.51 0.91 20.48
C ALA A 193 0.59 1.21 19.29
N GLY A 194 -0.60 0.62 19.23
CA GLY A 194 -1.45 0.86 18.07
C GLY A 194 -2.82 0.21 18.15
N ASN A 195 -3.56 0.35 17.05
CA ASN A 195 -4.85 -0.27 16.85
C ASN A 195 -5.04 -0.67 15.37
N ASN A 196 -5.04 -1.96 15.07
CA ASN A 196 -5.15 -2.52 13.72
C ASN A 196 -6.55 -2.34 13.07
N ARG A 197 -7.50 -1.74 13.78
CA ARG A 197 -8.88 -1.52 13.32
C ARG A 197 -9.36 -0.09 13.54
N LEU A 198 -8.44 0.87 13.52
CA LEU A 198 -8.73 2.28 13.63
C LEU A 198 -8.01 3.05 12.52
N GLY A 199 -8.74 3.75 11.68
CA GLY A 199 -8.16 4.53 10.59
C GLY A 199 -9.20 5.39 9.87
N GLY A 200 -8.81 6.01 8.77
CA GLY A 200 -9.63 6.92 7.98
C GLY A 200 -10.95 6.34 7.51
N ASP A 201 -10.99 5.02 7.23
CA ASP A 201 -12.24 4.32 6.85
C ASP A 201 -13.30 4.39 7.96
N ASP A 202 -12.89 4.43 9.23
CA ASP A 202 -13.82 4.55 10.37
C ASP A 202 -14.38 5.97 10.49
N PHE A 203 -13.57 6.98 10.15
CA PHE A 203 -14.03 8.37 10.03
C PHE A 203 -15.02 8.52 8.87
N ASP A 204 -14.74 7.91 7.72
CA ASP A 204 -15.65 7.88 6.57
C ASP A 204 -16.96 7.20 6.93
N GLN A 205 -16.92 6.10 7.66
CA GLN A 205 -18.11 5.37 8.09
C GLN A 205 -19.05 6.25 8.94
N LYS A 206 -18.51 7.12 9.81
CA LYS A 206 -19.32 8.08 10.57
C LYS A 206 -20.09 9.05 9.66
N ILE A 207 -19.44 9.51 8.59
CA ILE A 207 -20.09 10.39 7.60
C ILE A 207 -21.14 9.61 6.81
N ILE A 208 -20.81 8.39 6.36
CA ILE A 208 -21.75 7.51 5.62
C ILE A 208 -23.01 7.26 6.45
N ASP A 209 -22.85 6.90 7.72
CA ASP A 209 -23.96 6.62 8.62
C ASP A 209 -24.83 7.86 8.82
N TRP A 210 -24.22 9.03 9.04
CA TRP A 210 -24.93 10.28 9.17
C TRP A 210 -25.69 10.65 7.88
N LEU A 211 -25.08 10.55 6.71
CA LEU A 211 -25.75 10.83 5.43
C LEU A 211 -26.94 9.89 5.18
N ALA A 212 -26.77 8.60 5.44
CA ALA A 212 -27.84 7.62 5.27
C ALA A 212 -29.00 7.84 6.25
N ASP A 213 -28.71 8.21 7.51
CA ASP A 213 -29.72 8.48 8.53
C ASP A 213 -30.49 9.76 8.24
N GLU A 214 -29.81 10.85 7.87
CA GLU A 214 -30.48 12.10 7.51
C GLU A 214 -31.34 11.93 6.23
N PHE A 215 -30.80 11.25 5.20
CA PHE A 215 -31.57 10.95 3.99
C PHE A 215 -32.82 10.13 4.29
N LYS A 216 -32.69 9.11 5.16
CA LYS A 216 -33.83 8.29 5.58
C LYS A 216 -34.89 9.12 6.33
N LYS A 217 -34.48 10.07 7.17
CA LYS A 217 -35.41 10.98 7.89
C LYS A 217 -36.16 11.90 6.91
N GLU A 218 -35.46 12.45 5.90
CA GLU A 218 -36.02 13.40 4.97
C GLU A 218 -36.85 12.76 3.86
N GLN A 219 -36.34 11.64 3.30
CA GLN A 219 -36.90 11.02 2.10
C GLN A 219 -37.64 9.71 2.36
N GLY A 220 -37.56 9.15 3.59
CA GLY A 220 -38.19 7.89 3.95
C GLY A 220 -37.54 6.64 3.37
N VAL A 221 -36.40 6.77 2.65
CA VAL A 221 -35.71 5.66 1.98
C VAL A 221 -34.36 5.39 2.66
N ASP A 222 -34.09 4.12 2.97
CA ASP A 222 -32.79 3.70 3.52
C ASP A 222 -31.84 3.31 2.40
N LEU A 223 -30.78 4.09 2.22
CA LEU A 223 -29.76 3.86 1.17
C LEU A 223 -28.88 2.63 1.42
N ARG A 224 -28.86 2.09 2.64
CA ARG A 224 -27.98 0.96 3.02
C ARG A 224 -28.31 -0.33 2.28
N GLY A 225 -29.50 -0.46 1.72
CA GLY A 225 -29.92 -1.59 0.90
C GLY A 225 -29.45 -1.54 -0.55
N ASP A 226 -28.97 -0.40 -1.02
CA ASP A 226 -28.50 -0.17 -2.40
C ASP A 226 -26.98 -0.06 -2.44
N LYS A 227 -26.33 -1.07 -3.03
CA LYS A 227 -24.86 -1.14 -3.12
C LYS A 227 -24.26 0.01 -3.91
N MET A 228 -24.93 0.46 -4.99
CA MET A 228 -24.46 1.59 -5.80
C MET A 228 -24.56 2.89 -5.01
N ALA A 229 -25.69 3.10 -4.30
CA ALA A 229 -25.85 4.25 -3.43
C ALA A 229 -24.80 4.25 -2.31
N MET A 230 -24.57 3.11 -1.65
CA MET A 230 -23.54 2.98 -0.61
C MET A 230 -22.13 3.28 -1.13
N GLN A 231 -21.78 2.83 -2.34
CA GLN A 231 -20.48 3.13 -2.92
C GLN A 231 -20.33 4.64 -3.20
N ARG A 232 -21.39 5.30 -3.70
CA ARG A 232 -21.40 6.74 -3.90
C ARG A 232 -21.32 7.52 -2.60
N LEU A 233 -21.99 7.05 -1.54
CA LEU A 233 -21.86 7.61 -0.18
C LEU A 233 -20.43 7.49 0.34
N LYS A 234 -19.78 6.34 0.13
CA LYS A 234 -18.39 6.10 0.54
C LYS A 234 -17.44 7.09 -0.12
N GLU A 235 -17.54 7.28 -1.43
CA GLU A 235 -16.69 8.21 -2.16
C GLU A 235 -16.94 9.66 -1.74
N ALA A 236 -18.21 10.04 -1.54
CA ALA A 236 -18.57 11.37 -1.07
C ALA A 236 -18.09 11.64 0.36
N ALA A 237 -18.14 10.63 1.24
CA ALA A 237 -17.67 10.72 2.62
C ALA A 237 -16.16 10.90 2.68
N GLU A 238 -15.39 10.10 1.94
CA GLU A 238 -13.93 10.22 1.82
C GLU A 238 -13.55 11.62 1.31
N LYS A 239 -14.22 12.09 0.25
CA LYS A 239 -14.00 13.42 -0.31
C LYS A 239 -14.30 14.52 0.71
N ALA A 240 -15.45 14.45 1.39
CA ALA A 240 -15.82 15.43 2.40
C ALA A 240 -14.84 15.46 3.58
N LYS A 241 -14.37 14.29 4.06
CA LYS A 241 -13.32 14.19 5.08
C LYS A 241 -12.04 14.92 4.66
N ILE A 242 -11.59 14.69 3.42
CA ILE A 242 -10.39 15.34 2.86
C ILE A 242 -10.59 16.86 2.77
N GLU A 243 -11.72 17.32 2.22
CA GLU A 243 -12.04 18.74 2.11
C GLU A 243 -12.09 19.44 3.47
N LEU A 244 -12.74 18.81 4.46
CA LEU A 244 -12.84 19.35 5.83
C LEU A 244 -11.51 19.44 6.56
N SER A 245 -10.43 18.85 6.07
CA SER A 245 -9.08 19.11 6.58
C SER A 245 -8.56 20.49 6.19
N GLY A 246 -9.00 21.04 5.04
CA GLY A 246 -8.61 22.38 4.56
C GLY A 246 -9.66 23.47 4.80
N VAL A 247 -10.96 23.14 4.69
CA VAL A 247 -12.07 24.09 4.79
C VAL A 247 -13.01 23.76 5.95
N THR A 248 -13.87 24.71 6.34
CA THR A 248 -14.80 24.54 7.46
C THR A 248 -16.14 23.90 7.09
N THR A 249 -16.44 23.81 5.80
CA THR A 249 -17.69 23.22 5.27
C THR A 249 -17.42 22.47 3.98
N SER A 250 -18.10 21.34 3.78
CA SER A 250 -18.10 20.57 2.54
C SER A 250 -19.53 20.38 2.06
N GLN A 251 -19.78 20.63 0.77
CA GLN A 251 -21.05 20.41 0.11
C GLN A 251 -21.06 19.01 -0.51
N ILE A 252 -22.02 18.19 -0.10
CA ILE A 252 -22.20 16.83 -0.58
C ILE A 252 -23.45 16.81 -1.47
N SER A 253 -23.25 16.63 -2.79
CA SER A 253 -24.34 16.57 -3.77
C SER A 253 -24.22 15.26 -4.56
N LEU A 254 -25.23 14.39 -4.41
CA LEU A 254 -25.34 13.11 -5.08
C LEU A 254 -26.68 13.04 -5.84
N PRO A 255 -26.75 13.61 -7.04
CA PRO A 255 -27.95 13.57 -7.86
C PRO A 255 -28.30 12.12 -8.24
N PHE A 256 -29.59 11.80 -8.28
CA PHE A 256 -30.08 10.46 -8.63
C PHE A 256 -29.45 9.35 -7.78
N ILE A 257 -29.38 9.57 -6.46
CA ILE A 257 -28.78 8.59 -5.53
C ILE A 257 -29.58 7.30 -5.47
N THR A 258 -30.90 7.41 -5.54
CA THR A 258 -31.86 6.31 -5.62
C THR A 258 -33.17 6.77 -6.27
N ALA A 259 -34.15 5.86 -6.40
CA ALA A 259 -35.50 6.17 -6.87
C ALA A 259 -36.53 5.34 -6.11
N ASP A 260 -37.74 5.89 -5.93
CA ASP A 260 -38.91 5.19 -5.42
C ASP A 260 -40.14 5.37 -6.31
N ALA A 261 -41.33 4.98 -5.85
CA ALA A 261 -42.57 5.12 -6.60
C ALA A 261 -42.93 6.59 -6.94
N THR A 262 -42.34 7.57 -6.24
CA THR A 262 -42.55 9.00 -6.46
C THR A 262 -41.55 9.62 -7.46
N GLY A 263 -40.54 8.85 -7.85
CA GLY A 263 -39.52 9.28 -8.81
C GLY A 263 -38.08 9.25 -8.26
N PRO A 264 -37.14 9.88 -9.00
CA PRO A 264 -35.74 9.93 -8.58
C PRO A 264 -35.56 10.80 -7.33
N LYS A 265 -34.62 10.37 -6.47
CA LYS A 265 -34.23 11.07 -5.24
C LYS A 265 -32.81 11.58 -5.35
N HIS A 266 -32.56 12.73 -4.76
CA HIS A 266 -31.26 13.40 -4.73
C HIS A 266 -30.84 13.62 -3.28
N LEU A 267 -29.53 13.47 -3.00
CA LEU A 267 -28.98 13.82 -1.70
C LEU A 267 -28.17 15.12 -1.86
N GLU A 268 -28.57 16.14 -1.12
CA GLU A 268 -27.87 17.41 -1.02
C GLU A 268 -27.74 17.81 0.43
N MET A 269 -26.51 17.77 0.97
CA MET A 269 -26.25 18.05 2.38
C MET A 269 -24.99 18.86 2.54
N THR A 270 -24.95 19.71 3.57
CA THR A 270 -23.76 20.45 3.98
C THR A 270 -23.21 19.84 5.26
N LEU A 271 -21.97 19.36 5.20
CA LEU A 271 -21.26 18.88 6.38
C LEU A 271 -20.27 19.95 6.86
N THR A 272 -20.41 20.39 8.12
CA THR A 272 -19.46 21.32 8.75
C THR A 272 -18.36 20.55 9.45
N ARG A 273 -17.16 21.16 9.56
CA ARG A 273 -16.05 20.61 10.37
C ARG A 273 -16.46 20.40 11.83
N ALA A 274 -17.26 21.31 12.39
CA ALA A 274 -17.77 21.17 13.76
C ALA A 274 -18.59 19.90 13.94
N LYS A 275 -19.51 19.62 12.97
CA LYS A 275 -20.33 18.39 13.00
C LYS A 275 -19.49 17.15 12.78
N PHE A 276 -18.53 17.21 11.86
CA PHE A 276 -17.56 16.13 11.65
C PHE A 276 -16.76 15.83 12.92
N ASN A 277 -16.22 16.84 13.59
CA ASN A 277 -15.49 16.69 14.84
C ASN A 277 -16.37 16.09 15.96
N GLU A 278 -17.65 16.51 16.07
CA GLU A 278 -18.60 15.94 17.01
C GLU A 278 -18.78 14.43 16.78
N MET A 279 -19.04 14.03 15.53
CA MET A 279 -19.29 12.61 15.17
C MET A 279 -18.06 11.73 15.36
N THR A 280 -16.85 12.28 15.19
CA THR A 280 -15.59 11.54 15.21
C THR A 280 -14.78 11.70 16.49
N ALA A 281 -15.28 12.45 17.49
CA ALA A 281 -14.56 12.71 18.75
C ALA A 281 -14.09 11.42 19.44
N SER A 282 -14.92 10.38 19.45
CA SER A 282 -14.57 9.08 20.03
C SER A 282 -13.42 8.37 19.29
N LEU A 283 -13.30 8.57 17.98
CA LEU A 283 -12.22 8.00 17.17
C LEU A 283 -10.90 8.74 17.46
N VAL A 284 -10.95 10.07 17.59
CA VAL A 284 -9.79 10.88 17.97
C VAL A 284 -9.30 10.46 19.37
N GLU A 285 -10.20 10.34 20.35
CA GLU A 285 -9.82 9.90 21.71
C GLU A 285 -9.27 8.46 21.71
N ALA A 286 -9.79 7.57 20.85
CA ALA A 286 -9.29 6.22 20.72
C ALA A 286 -7.83 6.15 20.24
N THR A 287 -7.32 7.17 19.53
CA THR A 287 -5.89 7.26 19.18
C THR A 287 -5.03 7.67 20.37
N MET A 288 -5.58 8.46 21.30
CA MET A 288 -4.81 8.99 22.43
C MET A 288 -4.50 7.95 23.50
N GLY A 289 -5.26 6.84 23.56
CA GLY A 289 -4.93 5.70 24.41
C GLY A 289 -3.54 5.11 24.08
N PRO A 290 -3.31 4.62 22.87
CA PRO A 290 -1.98 4.16 22.42
C PRO A 290 -0.88 5.22 22.53
N VAL A 291 -1.17 6.51 22.29
CA VAL A 291 -0.18 7.58 22.47
C VAL A 291 0.32 7.63 23.92
N ARG A 292 -0.60 7.64 24.88
CA ARG A 292 -0.25 7.63 26.32
C ARG A 292 0.53 6.36 26.68
N GLN A 293 0.14 5.22 26.11
CA GLN A 293 0.80 3.94 26.35
C GLN A 293 2.25 3.94 25.83
N ALA A 294 2.47 4.40 24.58
CA ALA A 294 3.82 4.45 23.99
C ALA A 294 4.77 5.37 24.79
N ILE A 295 4.28 6.53 25.25
CA ILE A 295 5.05 7.41 26.12
C ILE A 295 5.40 6.72 27.44
N ALA A 296 4.43 6.07 28.09
CA ALA A 296 4.67 5.36 29.35
C ALA A 296 5.67 4.22 29.17
N ASP A 297 5.53 3.43 28.11
CA ASP A 297 6.39 2.29 27.83
C ASP A 297 7.83 2.70 27.44
N SER A 298 8.01 3.86 26.79
CA SER A 298 9.34 4.39 26.46
C SER A 298 10.13 4.89 27.69
N GLY A 299 9.47 5.07 28.82
CA GLY A 299 10.07 5.65 30.01
C GLY A 299 10.36 7.15 29.92
N LEU A 300 9.91 7.82 28.85
CA LEU A 300 10.13 9.23 28.60
C LEU A 300 8.95 10.08 29.10
N ASN A 301 9.25 11.34 29.39
CA ASN A 301 8.23 12.37 29.58
C ASN A 301 7.88 13.03 28.24
N THR A 302 6.68 13.60 28.12
CA THR A 302 6.25 14.32 26.91
C THR A 302 7.20 15.45 26.50
N SER A 303 7.87 16.08 27.47
CA SER A 303 8.85 17.16 27.23
C SER A 303 10.14 16.70 26.56
N GLU A 304 10.48 15.40 26.67
CA GLU A 304 11.68 14.80 26.09
C GLU A 304 11.51 14.40 24.61
N ILE A 305 10.29 14.42 24.10
CA ILE A 305 10.03 14.20 22.67
C ILE A 305 10.41 15.46 21.90
N ASP A 306 11.39 15.36 21.00
CA ASP A 306 11.89 16.50 20.23
C ASP A 306 10.99 16.85 19.05
N LYS A 307 10.48 15.86 18.34
CA LYS A 307 9.66 16.01 17.14
C LYS A 307 8.47 15.05 17.13
N ILE A 308 7.41 15.50 16.47
CA ILE A 308 6.21 14.70 16.21
C ILE A 308 6.04 14.60 14.69
N LEU A 309 6.21 13.41 14.14
CA LEU A 309 6.00 13.13 12.71
C LEU A 309 4.58 12.61 12.53
N MET A 310 3.78 13.32 11.74
CA MET A 310 2.43 12.93 11.38
C MET A 310 2.47 12.17 10.06
N VAL A 311 2.12 10.91 10.08
CA VAL A 311 2.18 9.96 8.97
C VAL A 311 0.78 9.43 8.68
N GLY A 312 0.55 9.00 7.43
CA GLY A 312 -0.77 8.56 6.97
C GLY A 312 -1.71 9.71 6.66
N GLY A 313 -2.53 9.57 5.62
CA GLY A 313 -3.39 10.65 5.11
C GLY A 313 -4.39 11.19 6.13
N SER A 314 -4.88 10.34 7.06
CA SER A 314 -5.85 10.72 8.09
C SER A 314 -5.25 11.55 9.22
N SER A 315 -3.92 11.60 9.37
CA SER A 315 -3.23 12.48 10.30
C SER A 315 -3.38 13.97 9.94
N ARG A 316 -3.87 14.27 8.73
CA ARG A 316 -4.18 15.64 8.27
C ARG A 316 -5.45 16.20 8.92
N ILE A 317 -6.28 15.38 9.57
CA ILE A 317 -7.52 15.81 10.24
C ILE A 317 -7.16 16.80 11.37
N PRO A 318 -7.69 18.05 11.35
CA PRO A 318 -7.30 19.08 12.33
C PRO A 318 -7.52 18.65 13.79
N ALA A 319 -8.65 18.01 14.10
CA ALA A 319 -8.95 17.54 15.44
C ALA A 319 -7.92 16.51 15.97
N VAL A 320 -7.36 15.69 15.07
CA VAL A 320 -6.27 14.75 15.40
C VAL A 320 -4.99 15.51 15.75
N GLN A 321 -4.59 16.46 14.90
CA GLN A 321 -3.39 17.27 15.14
C GLN A 321 -3.50 18.08 16.44
N GLU A 322 -4.65 18.69 16.69
CA GLU A 322 -4.95 19.45 17.91
C GLU A 322 -4.87 18.57 19.16
N ALA A 323 -5.39 17.34 19.11
CA ALA A 323 -5.34 16.41 20.25
C ALA A 323 -3.89 16.03 20.60
N VAL A 324 -3.07 15.70 19.59
CA VAL A 324 -1.66 15.36 19.77
C VAL A 324 -0.86 16.57 20.29
N GLN A 325 -1.05 17.74 19.66
CA GLN A 325 -0.40 18.97 20.06
C GLN A 325 -0.75 19.36 21.51
N LYS A 326 -2.02 19.26 21.88
CA LYS A 326 -2.48 19.56 23.24
C LYS A 326 -1.84 18.63 24.28
N TYR A 327 -1.69 17.35 23.95
CA TYR A 327 -1.12 16.36 24.87
C TYR A 327 0.39 16.52 25.04
N LEU A 328 1.13 16.73 23.94
CA LEU A 328 2.59 16.83 23.95
C LEU A 328 3.12 18.25 24.17
N GLY A 329 2.28 19.28 24.04
CA GLY A 329 2.68 20.67 24.15
C GLY A 329 3.59 21.17 23.02
N LYS A 330 3.67 20.44 21.90
CA LYS A 330 4.52 20.72 20.74
C LYS A 330 3.73 20.61 19.45
N GLU A 331 4.05 21.46 18.48
CA GLU A 331 3.43 21.37 17.14
C GLU A 331 4.00 20.18 16.35
N PRO A 332 3.14 19.45 15.60
CA PRO A 332 3.60 18.46 14.66
C PRO A 332 4.54 19.04 13.59
N PHE A 333 5.58 18.27 13.24
CA PHE A 333 6.52 18.65 12.19
C PHE A 333 5.85 18.53 10.81
N LYS A 334 5.99 19.56 9.96
CA LYS A 334 5.32 19.67 8.65
C LYS A 334 6.25 19.43 7.46
N GLY A 335 7.52 19.12 7.70
CA GLY A 335 8.54 18.97 6.64
C GLY A 335 8.61 17.60 6.00
N ILE A 336 7.64 16.70 6.25
CA ILE A 336 7.58 15.36 5.65
C ILE A 336 6.23 15.18 4.96
N ASN A 337 6.23 14.54 3.78
CA ASN A 337 4.98 14.19 3.12
C ASN A 337 4.42 12.89 3.72
N PRO A 338 3.27 12.94 4.43
CA PRO A 338 2.73 11.78 5.13
C PRO A 338 2.24 10.65 4.23
N ASP A 339 2.10 10.90 2.92
CA ASP A 339 1.64 9.91 1.94
C ASP A 339 2.80 9.19 1.23
N GLU A 340 4.05 9.67 1.38
CA GLU A 340 5.21 9.20 0.62
C GLU A 340 6.37 8.74 1.52
N CYS A 341 6.49 9.31 2.71
CA CYS A 341 7.65 9.10 3.59
C CYS A 341 7.88 7.63 3.96
N VAL A 342 6.82 6.85 4.09
CA VAL A 342 6.90 5.42 4.41
C VAL A 342 7.58 4.65 3.27
N ALA A 343 7.19 4.90 2.01
CA ALA A 343 7.81 4.29 0.85
C ALA A 343 9.28 4.74 0.67
N MET A 344 9.56 6.02 0.93
CA MET A 344 10.93 6.56 0.90
C MET A 344 11.81 5.87 1.95
N GLY A 345 11.33 5.70 3.17
CA GLY A 345 12.05 4.98 4.21
C GLY A 345 12.27 3.51 3.89
N ALA A 346 11.29 2.86 3.28
CA ALA A 346 11.44 1.49 2.77
C ALA A 346 12.51 1.40 1.68
N ALA A 347 12.62 2.42 0.81
CA ALA A 347 13.67 2.49 -0.21
C ALA A 347 15.07 2.73 0.40
N ILE A 348 15.17 3.54 1.46
CA ILE A 348 16.43 3.72 2.20
C ILE A 348 16.90 2.38 2.78
N GLN A 349 16.00 1.63 3.43
CA GLN A 349 16.32 0.29 3.92
C GLN A 349 16.66 -0.69 2.78
N ALA A 350 16.00 -0.58 1.63
CA ALA A 350 16.31 -1.35 0.44
C ALA A 350 17.72 -1.03 -0.09
N GLY A 351 18.09 0.25 -0.11
CA GLY A 351 19.43 0.73 -0.49
C GLY A 351 20.53 0.26 0.48
N ASP A 352 20.25 0.20 1.78
CA ASP A 352 21.16 -0.35 2.78
C ASP A 352 21.41 -1.85 2.53
N LEU A 353 20.36 -2.63 2.32
CA LEU A 353 20.46 -4.06 1.97
C LEU A 353 21.13 -4.30 0.62
N GLY A 354 20.96 -3.39 -0.34
CA GLY A 354 21.60 -3.42 -1.67
C GLY A 354 23.02 -2.85 -1.69
N GLY A 355 23.48 -2.23 -0.57
CA GLY A 355 24.81 -1.62 -0.45
C GLY A 355 24.94 -0.23 -1.11
N GLU A 356 23.81 0.38 -1.53
CA GLU A 356 23.75 1.74 -2.08
C GLU A 356 23.77 2.81 -0.98
N VAL A 357 23.21 2.50 0.19
CA VAL A 357 23.27 3.29 1.42
C VAL A 357 24.14 2.56 2.43
N LYS A 358 24.87 3.25 3.30
CA LYS A 358 25.77 2.64 4.28
C LYS A 358 25.64 3.29 5.65
N GLY A 359 25.91 2.49 6.68
CA GLY A 359 26.02 2.98 8.05
C GLY A 359 24.68 3.15 8.75
N LEU A 360 23.64 2.47 8.29
CA LEU A 360 22.33 2.44 8.92
C LEU A 360 22.19 1.21 9.81
N LEU A 361 21.85 1.42 11.08
CA LEU A 361 21.46 0.36 12.01
C LEU A 361 20.03 0.61 12.50
N LEU A 362 19.14 -0.32 12.17
CA LEU A 362 17.75 -0.26 12.58
C LEU A 362 17.48 -1.33 13.64
N LEU A 363 17.03 -0.90 14.81
CA LEU A 363 16.60 -1.74 15.92
C LEU A 363 15.11 -1.53 16.16
N ASP A 364 14.30 -2.51 15.79
CA ASP A 364 12.84 -2.51 15.97
C ASP A 364 12.44 -3.32 17.20
N VAL A 365 11.18 -3.31 17.59
CA VAL A 365 10.67 -4.00 18.78
C VAL A 365 9.45 -4.87 18.46
N THR A 366 9.24 -5.92 19.30
CA THR A 366 7.99 -6.68 19.25
C THR A 366 6.85 -5.86 19.89
N PRO A 367 5.68 -5.71 19.22
CA PRO A 367 4.63 -4.83 19.72
C PRO A 367 3.83 -5.41 20.88
N LEU A 368 3.84 -6.74 21.05
CA LEU A 368 3.07 -7.47 22.05
C LEU A 368 3.93 -8.54 22.70
N SER A 369 3.64 -8.83 23.98
CA SER A 369 4.28 -9.92 24.72
C SER A 369 3.94 -11.28 24.12
N LEU A 370 4.91 -12.19 24.16
CA LEU A 370 4.80 -13.57 23.70
C LEU A 370 5.02 -14.52 24.87
N GLY A 371 4.16 -15.52 24.97
CA GLY A 371 4.22 -16.48 26.05
C GLY A 371 3.54 -17.80 25.70
N ILE A 372 3.42 -18.66 26.70
CA ILE A 372 2.72 -19.92 26.60
C ILE A 372 1.68 -20.05 27.72
N GLU A 373 0.64 -20.85 27.45
CA GLU A 373 -0.29 -21.26 28.49
C GLU A 373 0.37 -22.20 29.48
N THR A 374 0.22 -21.90 30.76
CA THR A 374 0.70 -22.73 31.87
C THR A 374 -0.46 -23.12 32.80
N MET A 375 -0.13 -23.89 33.85
CA MET A 375 -1.14 -24.38 34.82
C MET A 375 -2.04 -23.26 35.34
N GLY A 376 -3.37 -23.48 35.32
CA GLY A 376 -4.36 -22.49 35.72
C GLY A 376 -4.81 -21.56 34.58
N ASN A 377 -4.53 -21.91 33.32
CA ASN A 377 -4.84 -21.11 32.12
C ASN A 377 -4.15 -19.74 32.15
N ILE A 378 -2.96 -19.67 32.70
CA ILE A 378 -2.18 -18.42 32.82
C ILE A 378 -1.29 -18.26 31.60
N ASN A 379 -1.21 -17.04 31.07
CA ASN A 379 -0.24 -16.65 30.07
C ASN A 379 1.11 -16.33 30.74
N THR A 380 2.06 -17.26 30.66
CA THR A 380 3.42 -17.01 31.14
C THR A 380 4.24 -16.39 30.02
N LYS A 381 4.55 -15.12 30.18
CA LYS A 381 5.32 -14.33 29.20
C LYS A 381 6.79 -14.73 29.21
N ILE A 382 7.37 -14.94 28.01
CA ILE A 382 8.79 -15.25 27.81
C ILE A 382 9.50 -14.07 27.15
N ILE A 383 8.82 -13.40 26.21
CA ILE A 383 9.28 -12.14 25.61
C ILE A 383 8.25 -11.06 25.94
N GLU A 384 8.68 -10.02 26.62
CA GLU A 384 7.83 -8.86 26.91
C GLU A 384 7.69 -7.96 25.68
N ARG A 385 6.57 -7.23 25.57
CA ARG A 385 6.40 -6.20 24.55
C ARG A 385 7.54 -5.17 24.61
N ASN A 386 7.79 -4.51 23.51
CA ASN A 386 8.89 -3.55 23.33
C ASN A 386 10.28 -4.16 23.56
N THR A 387 10.42 -5.49 23.47
CA THR A 387 11.75 -6.12 23.41
C THR A 387 12.33 -5.92 22.01
N THR A 388 13.55 -5.42 21.93
CA THR A 388 14.30 -5.20 20.67
C THR A 388 14.47 -6.51 19.91
N ILE A 389 14.25 -6.46 18.60
CA ILE A 389 14.38 -7.60 17.67
C ILE A 389 15.54 -7.36 16.67
N PRO A 390 16.21 -8.44 16.19
CA PRO A 390 15.94 -9.85 16.47
C PRO A 390 16.29 -10.28 17.90
N VAL A 391 15.54 -11.24 18.45
CA VAL A 391 15.75 -11.72 19.83
C VAL A 391 15.42 -13.19 19.97
N LYS A 392 16.19 -13.88 20.77
CA LYS A 392 15.97 -15.28 21.16
C LYS A 392 15.97 -15.41 22.67
N LYS A 393 14.86 -15.91 23.24
CA LYS A 393 14.72 -16.17 24.68
C LYS A 393 14.16 -17.56 24.94
N SER A 394 14.68 -18.23 25.99
CA SER A 394 14.24 -19.54 26.41
C SER A 394 13.85 -19.53 27.88
N GLN A 395 12.90 -20.40 28.24
CA GLN A 395 12.53 -20.68 29.63
C GLN A 395 12.25 -22.16 29.81
N ILE A 396 12.65 -22.71 30.97
CA ILE A 396 12.44 -24.13 31.30
C ILE A 396 11.10 -24.28 32.03
N PHE A 397 10.29 -25.19 31.52
CA PHE A 397 9.03 -25.64 32.09
C PHE A 397 9.08 -27.11 32.46
N SER A 398 8.03 -27.64 33.06
CA SER A 398 7.95 -29.03 33.44
C SER A 398 6.54 -29.61 33.25
N THR A 399 6.40 -30.93 33.46
CA THR A 399 5.13 -31.64 33.39
C THR A 399 4.21 -31.29 34.58
N ALA A 400 2.92 -31.26 34.33
CA ALA A 400 1.88 -30.95 35.33
C ALA A 400 1.38 -32.18 36.12
N VAL A 401 1.52 -33.37 35.53
CA VAL A 401 1.09 -34.65 36.16
C VAL A 401 2.20 -35.69 36.09
N ASP A 402 2.11 -36.69 36.98
CA ASP A 402 3.06 -37.82 37.02
C ASP A 402 2.97 -38.66 35.76
N ASN A 403 4.13 -39.11 35.26
CA ASN A 403 4.26 -39.96 34.06
C ASN A 403 3.64 -39.39 32.79
N GLN A 404 3.59 -38.07 32.66
CA GLN A 404 3.07 -37.40 31.49
C GLN A 404 3.97 -37.66 30.26
N PRO A 405 3.45 -38.31 29.19
CA PRO A 405 4.26 -38.72 28.04
C PRO A 405 4.48 -37.64 27.02
N SER A 406 3.67 -36.56 27.06
CA SER A 406 3.71 -35.41 26.13
C SER A 406 3.30 -34.13 26.82
N VAL A 407 3.72 -32.99 26.26
CA VAL A 407 3.22 -31.68 26.66
C VAL A 407 2.66 -30.99 25.43
N GLU A 408 1.55 -30.29 25.64
CA GLU A 408 1.00 -29.35 24.67
C GLU A 408 1.57 -27.96 24.94
N VAL A 409 2.09 -27.35 23.91
CA VAL A 409 2.62 -25.97 23.94
C VAL A 409 1.61 -25.08 23.21
N HIS A 410 0.81 -24.33 23.97
CA HIS A 410 -0.14 -23.35 23.47
C HIS A 410 0.51 -21.98 23.47
N VAL A 411 0.86 -21.49 22.28
CA VAL A 411 1.60 -20.23 22.06
C VAL A 411 0.63 -19.08 22.01
N LEU A 412 0.93 -18.03 22.79
CA LEU A 412 0.05 -16.89 23.02
C LEU A 412 0.75 -15.56 22.68
N GLN A 413 -0.05 -14.59 22.25
CA GLN A 413 0.36 -13.20 22.06
C GLN A 413 -0.62 -12.27 22.75
N GLY A 414 -0.13 -11.37 23.59
CA GLY A 414 -0.93 -10.36 24.26
C GLY A 414 -0.55 -10.12 25.71
N GLU A 415 -1.23 -9.16 26.33
CA GLU A 415 -0.87 -8.61 27.65
C GLU A 415 -1.75 -9.16 28.78
N ARG A 416 -2.80 -9.96 28.46
CA ARG A 416 -3.75 -10.46 29.45
C ARG A 416 -3.13 -11.60 30.24
N GLU A 417 -3.52 -11.70 31.52
CA GLU A 417 -2.99 -12.74 32.44
C GLU A 417 -3.50 -14.14 32.09
N PHE A 418 -4.74 -14.27 31.59
CA PHE A 418 -5.31 -15.56 31.25
C PHE A 418 -5.16 -15.89 29.76
N ALA A 419 -4.81 -17.13 29.46
CA ALA A 419 -4.55 -17.62 28.10
C ALA A 419 -5.72 -17.34 27.14
N ARG A 420 -6.96 -17.60 27.58
CA ARG A 420 -8.20 -17.41 26.79
C ARG A 420 -8.45 -15.96 26.34
N ASP A 421 -7.84 -14.99 27.05
CA ASP A 421 -8.04 -13.55 26.80
C ASP A 421 -6.93 -12.99 25.90
N ASN A 422 -6.00 -13.82 25.46
CA ASN A 422 -4.90 -13.52 24.54
C ASN A 422 -5.14 -14.18 23.19
N LYS A 423 -4.39 -13.73 22.17
CA LYS A 423 -4.46 -14.32 20.85
C LYS A 423 -3.63 -15.61 20.81
N THR A 424 -4.25 -16.72 20.44
CA THR A 424 -3.56 -17.95 20.10
C THR A 424 -2.79 -17.77 18.79
N LEU A 425 -1.48 -18.02 18.82
CA LEU A 425 -0.63 -18.05 17.64
C LEU A 425 -0.51 -19.46 17.06
N GLY A 426 -0.53 -20.46 17.91
CA GLY A 426 -0.47 -21.86 17.50
C GLY A 426 -0.44 -22.81 18.67
N VAL A 427 -0.65 -24.10 18.38
CA VAL A 427 -0.57 -25.20 19.35
C VAL A 427 0.22 -26.33 18.73
N PHE A 428 1.16 -26.90 19.48
CA PHE A 428 1.90 -28.08 19.06
C PHE A 428 2.22 -29.00 20.24
N HIS A 429 2.54 -30.27 19.97
CA HIS A 429 2.81 -31.26 20.99
C HIS A 429 4.26 -31.70 20.94
N LEU A 430 4.90 -31.78 22.10
CA LEU A 430 6.18 -32.46 22.28
C LEU A 430 5.94 -33.84 22.94
N ASP A 431 6.15 -34.89 22.16
CA ASP A 431 5.89 -36.27 22.56
C ASP A 431 7.17 -37.00 22.99
N GLY A 432 6.96 -38.07 23.74
CA GLY A 432 8.05 -39.00 24.12
C GLY A 432 8.91 -38.49 25.24
N ILE A 433 8.32 -37.77 26.16
CA ILE A 433 8.91 -37.40 27.44
C ILE A 433 9.04 -38.70 28.29
N MET A 434 10.18 -38.89 28.94
CA MET A 434 10.39 -40.06 29.79
C MET A 434 9.45 -40.01 31.01
N PRO A 435 8.80 -41.14 31.37
CA PRO A 435 7.97 -41.19 32.55
C PRO A 435 8.76 -40.80 33.80
N ALA A 436 8.27 -39.78 34.50
CA ALA A 436 8.85 -39.25 35.72
C ALA A 436 7.75 -38.58 36.57
N ARG A 437 8.05 -38.25 37.81
CA ARG A 437 7.16 -37.45 38.64
C ARG A 437 6.98 -36.05 38.03
N ARG A 438 5.81 -35.46 38.22
CA ARG A 438 5.56 -34.07 37.83
C ARG A 438 6.67 -33.15 38.36
N GLY A 439 7.06 -32.17 37.56
CA GLY A 439 8.09 -31.20 37.91
C GLY A 439 9.52 -31.70 37.70
N VAL A 440 9.74 -32.99 37.32
CA VAL A 440 11.07 -33.54 37.08
C VAL A 440 11.55 -33.35 35.63
N PRO A 441 10.74 -33.63 34.58
CA PRO A 441 11.15 -33.35 33.20
C PRO A 441 11.42 -31.85 32.99
N GLN A 442 12.49 -31.56 32.25
CA GLN A 442 12.91 -30.21 31.92
C GLN A 442 12.62 -29.95 30.43
N ILE A 443 11.65 -29.10 30.16
CA ILE A 443 11.23 -28.76 28.82
C ILE A 443 11.58 -27.31 28.56
N GLU A 444 12.58 -27.09 27.74
CA GLU A 444 13.02 -25.77 27.30
C GLU A 444 12.11 -25.28 26.17
N VAL A 445 11.36 -24.21 26.40
CA VAL A 445 10.59 -23.52 25.35
C VAL A 445 11.36 -22.30 24.94
N THR A 446 11.64 -22.20 23.64
CA THR A 446 12.43 -21.13 23.03
C THR A 446 11.57 -20.35 22.06
N PHE A 447 11.57 -19.04 22.21
CA PHE A 447 11.03 -18.08 21.24
C PHE A 447 12.19 -17.42 20.52
N ASP A 448 12.12 -17.41 19.19
CA ASP A 448 13.11 -16.81 18.29
C ASP A 448 12.36 -15.88 17.32
N ILE A 449 12.60 -14.57 17.44
CA ILE A 449 11.98 -13.54 16.58
C ILE A 449 13.05 -13.03 15.63
N ASP A 450 12.81 -13.15 14.33
CA ASP A 450 13.71 -12.65 13.31
C ASP A 450 13.62 -11.11 13.13
N ALA A 451 14.48 -10.56 12.28
CA ALA A 451 14.49 -9.13 11.98
C ALA A 451 13.22 -8.63 11.25
N ASN A 452 12.35 -9.50 10.76
CA ASN A 452 11.06 -9.18 10.16
C ASN A 452 9.92 -9.21 11.18
N GLY A 453 10.22 -9.57 12.43
CA GLY A 453 9.23 -9.77 13.49
C GLY A 453 8.46 -11.09 13.36
N ILE A 454 8.99 -12.07 12.61
CA ILE A 454 8.38 -13.40 12.45
C ILE A 454 8.85 -14.29 13.59
N VAL A 455 7.91 -14.96 14.24
CA VAL A 455 8.12 -15.75 15.45
C VAL A 455 8.26 -17.24 15.14
N HIS A 456 9.33 -17.83 15.65
CA HIS A 456 9.54 -19.28 15.67
C HIS A 456 9.55 -19.75 17.13
N VAL A 457 8.81 -20.82 17.42
CA VAL A 457 8.77 -21.39 18.77
C VAL A 457 9.18 -22.85 18.72
N SER A 458 10.10 -23.24 19.59
CA SER A 458 10.48 -24.65 19.77
C SER A 458 10.34 -25.07 21.22
N ALA A 459 10.06 -26.36 21.43
CA ALA A 459 10.09 -27.01 22.73
C ALA A 459 11.01 -28.23 22.68
N LYS A 460 11.92 -28.32 23.63
CA LYS A 460 12.92 -29.38 23.73
C LYS A 460 12.92 -30.01 25.09
N ASP A 461 12.76 -31.35 25.16
CA ASP A 461 13.02 -32.10 26.38
C ASP A 461 14.53 -32.29 26.58
N LEU A 462 15.09 -31.68 27.61
CA LEU A 462 16.51 -31.72 27.90
C LEU A 462 16.99 -33.13 28.34
N GLY A 463 16.07 -33.97 28.84
CA GLY A 463 16.39 -35.36 29.21
C GLY A 463 16.53 -36.30 28.02
N THR A 464 15.59 -36.23 27.07
CA THR A 464 15.57 -37.11 25.88
C THR A 464 16.18 -36.47 24.64
N GLN A 465 16.47 -35.16 24.66
CA GLN A 465 16.89 -34.33 23.51
C GLN A 465 15.90 -34.30 22.36
N LYS A 466 14.66 -34.74 22.56
CA LYS A 466 13.60 -34.61 21.59
C LYS A 466 13.16 -33.17 21.51
N GLU A 467 12.94 -32.69 20.29
CA GLU A 467 12.53 -31.31 19.99
C GLU A 467 11.37 -31.31 19.00
N GLN A 468 10.45 -30.38 19.21
CA GLN A 468 9.41 -30.03 18.28
C GLN A 468 9.38 -28.49 18.14
N SER A 469 9.07 -28.02 16.95
CA SER A 469 8.99 -26.60 16.69
C SER A 469 7.79 -26.27 15.83
N ILE A 470 7.29 -25.07 16.00
CA ILE A 470 6.30 -24.46 15.12
C ILE A 470 6.86 -23.12 14.64
N SER A 471 6.89 -22.93 13.33
CA SER A 471 6.90 -21.58 12.80
C SER A 471 5.49 -21.09 12.93
N ILE A 472 5.29 -19.93 13.54
CA ILE A 472 3.95 -19.39 13.71
C ILE A 472 3.42 -18.98 12.33
N THR A 473 2.92 -19.97 11.63
CA THR A 473 2.11 -19.80 10.44
C THR A 473 0.68 -20.02 10.91
N SER A 474 -0.11 -18.95 11.03
CA SER A 474 -1.52 -19.13 11.44
C SER A 474 -2.19 -20.15 10.51
N SER A 475 -3.23 -20.83 11.01
CA SER A 475 -4.09 -21.73 10.21
C SER A 475 -4.73 -21.05 8.98
N THR A 476 -4.55 -19.75 8.86
CA THR A 476 -5.05 -18.89 7.78
C THR A 476 -4.02 -18.61 6.69
N ASN A 477 -2.75 -19.02 6.86
CA ASN A 477 -1.73 -18.83 5.83
C ASN A 477 -1.92 -19.85 4.71
N MET A 478 -1.61 -19.42 3.48
CA MET A 478 -1.63 -20.29 2.30
C MET A 478 -0.58 -21.40 2.45
N SER A 479 -0.90 -22.61 1.99
CA SER A 479 0.09 -23.67 1.90
C SER A 479 1.19 -23.32 0.89
N LYS A 480 2.35 -23.98 0.95
CA LYS A 480 3.41 -23.77 -0.05
C LYS A 480 2.92 -24.05 -1.47
N GLU A 481 2.12 -25.10 -1.61
CA GLU A 481 1.50 -25.50 -2.88
C GLU A 481 0.51 -24.45 -3.39
N ASP A 482 -0.31 -23.87 -2.50
CA ASP A 482 -1.24 -22.79 -2.86
C ASP A 482 -0.50 -21.50 -3.25
N ILE A 483 0.61 -21.17 -2.56
CA ILE A 483 1.46 -20.03 -2.93
C ILE A 483 2.09 -20.27 -4.31
N GLU A 484 2.65 -21.45 -4.59
CA GLU A 484 3.23 -21.79 -5.89
C GLU A 484 2.19 -21.75 -7.02
N LYS A 485 0.97 -22.20 -6.73
CA LYS A 485 -0.14 -22.11 -7.69
C LYS A 485 -0.52 -20.65 -7.94
N ALA A 486 -0.64 -19.85 -6.90
CA ALA A 486 -0.95 -18.42 -7.02
C ALA A 486 0.15 -17.65 -7.76
N VAL A 487 1.44 -17.98 -7.56
CA VAL A 487 2.57 -17.42 -8.32
C VAL A 487 2.42 -17.72 -9.81
N LYS A 488 2.17 -18.99 -10.18
CA LYS A 488 2.00 -19.36 -11.60
C LYS A 488 0.80 -18.67 -12.25
N GLU A 489 -0.32 -18.59 -11.55
CA GLU A 489 -1.49 -17.84 -12.03
C GLU A 489 -1.18 -16.35 -12.19
N ALA A 490 -0.44 -15.76 -11.25
CA ALA A 490 -0.04 -14.36 -11.32
C ALA A 490 0.89 -14.08 -12.51
N GLU A 491 1.84 -14.98 -12.81
CA GLU A 491 2.72 -14.87 -13.97
C GLU A 491 1.94 -14.94 -15.29
N GLN A 492 0.97 -15.85 -15.40
CA GLN A 492 0.12 -15.95 -16.58
C GLN A 492 -0.66 -14.65 -16.85
N PHE A 493 -1.27 -14.09 -15.82
CA PHE A 493 -1.98 -12.81 -15.94
C PHE A 493 -1.05 -11.64 -16.23
N ALA A 494 0.17 -11.62 -15.69
CA ALA A 494 1.13 -10.57 -15.99
C ALA A 494 1.52 -10.54 -17.48
N GLU A 495 1.65 -11.71 -18.13
CA GLU A 495 1.88 -11.78 -19.58
C GLU A 495 0.66 -11.33 -20.39
N GLU A 496 -0.56 -11.70 -19.97
CA GLU A 496 -1.79 -11.27 -20.61
C GLU A 496 -1.99 -9.76 -20.47
N ASP A 497 -1.78 -9.21 -19.28
CA ASP A 497 -1.89 -7.77 -18.99
C ASP A 497 -0.85 -6.98 -19.77
N LYS A 498 0.38 -7.49 -19.92
CA LYS A 498 1.43 -6.86 -20.73
C LYS A 498 1.03 -6.79 -22.21
N LYS A 499 0.52 -7.89 -22.78
CA LYS A 499 0.04 -7.91 -24.16
C LYS A 499 -1.10 -6.92 -24.36
N ARG A 500 -2.05 -6.88 -23.43
CA ARG A 500 -3.19 -5.97 -23.49
C ARG A 500 -2.76 -4.51 -23.39
N ARG A 501 -1.75 -4.20 -22.55
CA ARG A 501 -1.17 -2.87 -22.49
C ARG A 501 -0.51 -2.48 -23.79
N GLU A 502 0.30 -3.35 -24.38
CA GLU A 502 0.92 -3.14 -25.70
C GLU A 502 -0.15 -2.87 -26.79
N GLU A 503 -1.30 -3.54 -26.72
CA GLU A 503 -2.45 -3.28 -27.61
C GLU A 503 -3.07 -1.91 -27.40
N VAL A 504 -3.26 -1.50 -26.15
CA VAL A 504 -3.80 -0.18 -25.79
C VAL A 504 -2.82 0.93 -26.21
N ASP A 505 -1.54 0.76 -25.94
CA ASP A 505 -0.50 1.73 -26.30
C ASP A 505 -0.39 1.88 -27.82
N LEU A 506 -0.50 0.77 -28.56
CA LEU A 506 -0.55 0.77 -30.02
C LEU A 506 -1.77 1.56 -30.55
N ARG A 507 -2.96 1.32 -29.99
CA ARG A 507 -4.18 2.04 -30.38
C ARG A 507 -4.09 3.53 -30.07
N ASN A 508 -3.63 3.89 -28.89
CA ASN A 508 -3.45 5.29 -28.50
C ASN A 508 -2.43 6.01 -29.39
N GLY A 509 -1.31 5.37 -29.70
CA GLY A 509 -0.31 5.88 -30.63
C GLY A 509 -0.83 6.05 -32.05
N ALA A 510 -1.66 5.11 -32.53
CA ALA A 510 -2.30 5.18 -33.83
C ALA A 510 -3.35 6.31 -33.89
N ASP A 511 -4.16 6.49 -32.86
CA ASP A 511 -5.16 7.56 -32.75
C ASP A 511 -4.50 8.95 -32.70
N GLN A 512 -3.40 9.06 -31.92
CA GLN A 512 -2.61 10.29 -31.86
C GLN A 512 -1.98 10.64 -33.21
N MET A 513 -1.49 9.65 -33.97
CA MET A 513 -0.92 9.85 -35.29
C MET A 513 -2.00 10.32 -36.29
N VAL A 514 -3.19 9.71 -36.27
CA VAL A 514 -4.34 10.17 -37.06
C VAL A 514 -4.61 11.64 -36.79
N TYR A 515 -4.74 12.02 -35.51
CA TYR A 515 -4.98 13.41 -35.11
C TYR A 515 -3.90 14.37 -35.61
N GLN A 516 -2.61 14.00 -35.47
CA GLN A 516 -1.50 14.84 -35.92
C GLN A 516 -1.51 15.02 -37.45
N CYS A 517 -1.77 13.95 -38.22
CA CYS A 517 -1.85 14.02 -39.66
C CYS A 517 -3.07 14.84 -40.14
N GLU A 518 -4.23 14.70 -39.51
CA GLU A 518 -5.43 15.51 -39.82
C GLU A 518 -5.18 16.98 -39.51
N LYS A 519 -4.54 17.28 -38.39
CA LYS A 519 -4.17 18.64 -38.02
C LYS A 519 -3.24 19.26 -39.06
N LEU A 520 -2.21 18.50 -39.47
CA LEU A 520 -1.26 18.95 -40.52
C LEU A 520 -1.96 19.22 -41.85
N VAL A 521 -2.87 18.36 -42.29
CA VAL A 521 -3.70 18.56 -43.51
C VAL A 521 -4.57 19.78 -43.38
N SER A 522 -5.14 20.04 -42.20
CA SER A 522 -6.03 21.19 -41.95
C SER A 522 -5.28 22.52 -41.88
N GLU A 523 -4.12 22.56 -41.21
CA GLU A 523 -3.38 23.80 -40.94
C GLU A 523 -2.41 24.17 -42.06
N GLU A 524 -1.83 23.18 -42.75
CA GLU A 524 -0.76 23.36 -43.73
C GLU A 524 -1.09 22.75 -45.10
N GLY A 525 -2.33 22.32 -45.30
CA GLY A 525 -2.77 21.64 -46.52
C GLY A 525 -2.53 22.41 -47.80
N ASP A 526 -2.47 23.74 -47.76
CA ASP A 526 -2.17 24.59 -48.93
C ASP A 526 -0.71 24.48 -49.43
N LYS A 527 0.16 23.90 -48.59
CA LYS A 527 1.57 23.66 -48.92
C LYS A 527 1.83 22.29 -49.57
N PHE A 528 0.78 21.43 -49.65
CA PHE A 528 0.85 20.10 -50.27
C PHE A 528 0.39 20.12 -51.72
N SER A 529 0.91 19.19 -52.53
CA SER A 529 0.26 18.86 -53.77
C SER A 529 -1.09 18.19 -53.53
N GLU A 530 -2.09 18.35 -54.39
CA GLU A 530 -3.36 17.66 -54.27
C GLU A 530 -3.21 16.13 -54.26
N GLU A 531 -2.17 15.62 -54.95
CA GLU A 531 -1.84 14.20 -54.98
C GLU A 531 -1.30 13.70 -53.61
N ASP A 532 -0.40 14.45 -52.97
CA ASP A 532 0.15 14.11 -51.64
C ASP A 532 -0.96 14.22 -50.56
N LYS A 533 -1.84 15.21 -50.64
CA LYS A 533 -2.98 15.39 -49.75
C LYS A 533 -3.97 14.24 -49.86
N ALA A 534 -4.30 13.82 -51.09
CA ALA A 534 -5.19 12.68 -51.32
C ALA A 534 -4.58 11.38 -50.79
N ALA A 535 -3.28 11.14 -51.04
CA ALA A 535 -2.58 9.96 -50.55
C ALA A 535 -2.46 9.90 -49.03
N LEU A 536 -2.26 11.06 -48.37
CA LEU A 536 -2.21 11.11 -46.90
C LEU A 536 -3.60 10.83 -46.29
N ASN A 537 -4.66 11.44 -46.84
CA ASN A 537 -6.03 11.19 -46.41
C ASN A 537 -6.44 9.73 -46.59
N GLU A 538 -6.06 9.08 -47.69
CA GLU A 538 -6.29 7.63 -47.89
C GLU A 538 -5.67 6.78 -46.77
N LYS A 539 -4.45 7.10 -46.33
CA LYS A 539 -3.79 6.39 -45.24
C LYS A 539 -4.41 6.70 -43.87
N ILE A 540 -4.84 7.93 -43.63
CA ILE A 540 -5.59 8.33 -42.43
C ILE A 540 -6.88 7.53 -42.33
N ASP A 541 -7.66 7.47 -43.43
CA ASP A 541 -8.94 6.76 -43.45
C ASP A 541 -8.74 5.24 -43.27
N ALA A 542 -7.70 4.67 -43.88
CA ALA A 542 -7.35 3.27 -43.71
C ALA A 542 -7.00 2.91 -42.25
N LEU A 543 -6.24 3.78 -41.56
CA LEU A 543 -5.92 3.58 -40.14
C LEU A 543 -7.14 3.76 -39.25
N LYS A 544 -8.00 4.75 -39.50
CA LYS A 544 -9.26 4.95 -38.79
C LYS A 544 -10.19 3.76 -38.91
N GLU A 545 -10.25 3.15 -40.09
CA GLU A 545 -11.06 1.94 -40.30
C GLU A 545 -10.48 0.74 -39.56
N ALA A 546 -9.15 0.59 -39.56
CA ALA A 546 -8.47 -0.45 -38.78
C ALA A 546 -8.70 -0.29 -37.26
N LEU A 547 -8.71 0.95 -36.75
CA LEU A 547 -8.97 1.25 -35.33
C LEU A 547 -10.37 0.86 -34.85
N LYS A 548 -11.36 0.71 -35.74
CA LYS A 548 -12.69 0.21 -35.39
C LYS A 548 -12.72 -1.31 -35.15
N GLY A 549 -11.73 -2.04 -35.69
CA GLY A 549 -11.58 -3.48 -35.52
C GLY A 549 -10.71 -3.87 -34.32
N GLU A 550 -10.54 -5.18 -34.10
CA GLU A 550 -9.72 -5.74 -33.00
C GLU A 550 -8.34 -6.25 -33.46
N ASP A 551 -8.05 -6.22 -34.76
CA ASP A 551 -6.79 -6.75 -35.32
C ASP A 551 -5.63 -5.77 -35.12
N THR A 552 -4.84 -6.04 -34.07
CA THR A 552 -3.66 -5.25 -33.68
C THR A 552 -2.56 -5.25 -34.75
N ASN A 553 -2.41 -6.35 -35.50
CA ASN A 553 -1.41 -6.41 -36.59
C ASN A 553 -1.83 -5.50 -37.75
N LEU A 554 -3.11 -5.46 -38.08
CA LEU A 554 -3.64 -4.55 -39.08
C LEU A 554 -3.48 -3.10 -38.67
N ILE A 555 -3.78 -2.75 -37.40
CA ILE A 555 -3.59 -1.39 -36.85
C ILE A 555 -2.14 -0.99 -36.98
N LYS A 556 -1.20 -1.84 -36.55
CA LYS A 556 0.24 -1.57 -36.64
C LYS A 556 0.70 -1.36 -38.08
N SER A 557 0.29 -2.24 -38.99
CA SER A 557 0.62 -2.12 -40.41
C SER A 557 0.14 -0.79 -41.00
N ARG A 558 -1.10 -0.37 -40.68
CA ARG A 558 -1.68 0.89 -41.18
C ARG A 558 -1.04 2.10 -40.52
N GLN A 559 -0.64 1.99 -39.27
CA GLN A 559 0.11 3.05 -38.57
C GLN A 559 1.49 3.24 -39.23
N ASP A 560 2.22 2.15 -39.51
CA ASP A 560 3.53 2.20 -40.17
C ASP A 560 3.43 2.80 -41.59
N GLU A 561 2.35 2.46 -42.33
CA GLU A 561 2.08 3.02 -43.66
C GLU A 561 1.79 4.52 -43.59
N LEU A 562 0.99 4.96 -42.63
CA LEU A 562 0.67 6.37 -42.42
C LEU A 562 1.93 7.14 -42.00
N GLN A 563 2.72 6.59 -41.10
CA GLN A 563 3.98 7.17 -40.64
C GLN A 563 4.99 7.36 -41.77
N ALA A 564 5.15 6.35 -42.61
CA ALA A 564 6.04 6.42 -43.76
C ALA A 564 5.60 7.53 -44.74
N LYS A 565 4.28 7.64 -45.00
CA LYS A 565 3.74 8.68 -45.90
C LYS A 565 3.85 10.08 -45.27
N PHE A 566 3.62 10.20 -43.98
CA PHE A 566 3.82 11.45 -43.24
C PHE A 566 5.29 11.94 -43.35
N TYR A 567 6.26 11.04 -43.18
CA TYR A 567 7.69 11.40 -43.31
C TYR A 567 8.03 11.82 -44.74
N GLU A 568 7.55 11.10 -45.76
CA GLU A 568 7.78 11.43 -47.15
C GLU A 568 7.29 12.87 -47.48
N ILE A 569 6.11 13.21 -47.00
CA ILE A 569 5.51 14.53 -47.22
C ILE A 569 6.26 15.62 -46.45
N SER A 570 6.59 15.35 -45.18
CA SER A 570 7.35 16.26 -44.35
C SER A 570 8.73 16.57 -44.94
N GLU A 571 9.42 15.58 -45.53
CA GLU A 571 10.68 15.74 -46.22
C GLU A 571 10.52 16.62 -47.47
N LYS A 572 9.47 16.39 -48.27
CA LYS A 572 9.17 17.23 -49.44
C LYS A 572 8.90 18.69 -49.07
N MET A 573 8.13 18.91 -47.99
CA MET A 573 7.88 20.25 -47.47
C MET A 573 9.15 20.98 -47.07
N TYR A 574 10.03 20.28 -46.33
CA TYR A 574 11.30 20.87 -45.88
C TYR A 574 12.21 21.24 -47.06
N LYS A 575 12.30 20.35 -48.06
CA LYS A 575 13.09 20.62 -49.30
C LYS A 575 12.53 21.82 -50.08
N ASN A 576 11.22 21.97 -50.14
CA ASN A 576 10.56 23.10 -50.81
C ASN A 576 10.71 24.42 -50.04
N ALA A 577 10.75 24.38 -48.73
CA ALA A 577 10.89 25.54 -47.86
C ALA A 577 12.35 26.04 -47.75
N ASN A 578 13.36 25.18 -48.03
CA ASN A 578 14.78 25.54 -47.88
C ASN A 578 15.64 24.95 -48.99
N PRO A 579 15.66 25.52 -50.23
CA PRO A 579 16.33 24.96 -51.39
C PRO A 579 17.89 24.91 -51.32
N GLN A 580 18.51 25.48 -50.28
CA GLN A 580 19.96 25.62 -50.15
C GLN A 580 20.62 24.93 -48.94
N GLY A 581 19.90 24.08 -48.20
CA GLY A 581 20.46 23.50 -46.98
C GLY A 581 20.05 22.02 -46.77
N ALA A 582 20.58 21.11 -47.59
CA ALA A 582 20.25 19.68 -47.53
C ALA A 582 21.30 18.81 -46.81
N GLU A 583 21.85 19.26 -45.67
CA GLU A 583 22.66 18.38 -44.80
C GLU A 583 22.23 18.60 -43.35
N GLY A 584 21.47 17.63 -42.77
CA GLY A 584 21.16 17.56 -41.33
C GLY A 584 19.69 17.50 -40.92
N PHE A 585 18.79 16.91 -41.74
CA PHE A 585 17.43 16.68 -41.32
C PHE A 585 17.35 15.44 -40.42
N ASP A 586 16.99 15.65 -39.14
CA ASP A 586 16.57 14.59 -38.23
C ASP A 586 15.02 14.51 -38.25
N PRO A 587 14.44 13.44 -38.83
CA PRO A 587 12.99 13.29 -38.94
C PRO A 587 12.31 13.14 -37.57
N ASN A 588 13.01 12.73 -36.50
CA ASN A 588 12.45 12.63 -35.16
C ASN A 588 12.24 13.99 -34.46
N ALA A 589 13.00 15.03 -34.86
CA ALA A 589 12.82 16.37 -34.30
C ALA A 589 11.54 17.09 -34.79
N ALA A 590 11.05 16.69 -35.99
CA ALA A 590 9.83 17.28 -36.57
C ALA A 590 8.51 16.62 -36.05
N ALA A 591 8.60 15.43 -35.51
CA ALA A 591 7.46 14.67 -34.98
C ALA A 591 7.36 14.81 -33.48
N GLY A 592 7.33 16.00 -32.88
CA GLY A 592 7.06 16.28 -31.46
C GLY A 592 7.03 15.10 -30.47
N GLY A 593 7.96 14.15 -30.64
CA GLY A 593 8.16 13.02 -29.76
C GLY A 593 8.90 13.52 -28.54
N ALA A 594 8.19 13.77 -27.46
CA ALA A 594 8.79 13.95 -26.16
C ALA A 594 9.55 12.67 -25.81
N ASN A 595 10.89 12.73 -25.89
CA ASN A 595 11.73 11.78 -25.17
C ASN A 595 11.45 11.98 -23.68
N PRO A 596 11.15 10.94 -22.90
CA PRO A 596 11.07 11.07 -21.46
C PRO A 596 12.51 11.14 -20.91
N GLY A 597 13.06 12.35 -20.80
CA GLY A 597 14.35 12.54 -20.19
C GLY A 597 15.16 13.75 -20.64
N GLU A 598 14.58 14.95 -20.83
CA GLU A 598 15.36 16.19 -20.85
C GLU A 598 14.53 17.38 -20.36
N ASP A 599 15.01 17.94 -19.26
CA ASP A 599 14.90 19.29 -18.71
C ASP A 599 13.60 20.11 -18.92
N TYR A 600 12.80 20.17 -17.88
CA TYR A 600 11.94 21.32 -17.64
C TYR A 600 12.77 22.44 -17.01
N THR A 601 13.14 23.45 -17.82
CA THR A 601 13.65 24.72 -17.33
C THR A 601 12.60 25.43 -16.50
N GLU A 602 13.02 25.91 -15.33
CA GLU A 602 12.25 26.71 -14.37
C GLU A 602 11.49 27.85 -15.05
N ALA A 603 10.18 27.89 -14.83
CA ALA A 603 9.37 29.09 -15.06
C ALA A 603 9.55 30.02 -13.84
N ASN A 604 10.26 31.11 -14.03
CA ASN A 604 10.34 32.24 -13.09
C ASN A 604 8.96 32.80 -12.78
N TYR A 605 8.51 32.60 -11.53
CA TYR A 605 7.46 33.40 -10.94
C TYR A 605 8.10 34.67 -10.36
N THR A 606 7.81 35.80 -10.97
CA THR A 606 8.04 37.11 -10.36
C THR A 606 6.92 37.39 -9.37
N ASP A 607 7.32 37.65 -8.12
CA ASP A 607 6.44 38.18 -7.08
C ASP A 607 5.81 39.49 -7.55
N VAL A 608 4.48 39.60 -7.36
CA VAL A 608 3.75 40.88 -7.37
C VAL A 608 3.23 41.09 -5.95
N GLU A 609 3.61 42.25 -5.38
CA GLU A 609 3.31 42.75 -4.04
C GLU A 609 1.87 42.56 -3.54
#